data_cb717e09ccb378c7209929d34378fbc3
#
_entry.id   cb717e09ccb378c7209929d34378fbc3
#
_cell.length_a   1.000
_cell.length_b   1.000
_cell.length_c   1.000
_cell.angle_alpha   90.00
_cell.angle_beta   90.00
_cell.angle_gamma   90.00
#
_symmetry.space_group_name_H-M   'P 1'
#
loop_
_entity.id
_entity.type
_entity.pdbx_description
1 polymer ?
#
loop_
_entity_poly.entity_id
_entity_poly.type
_entity_poly.pdbx_seq_one_letter_code
_entity_poly.pdbx_strand_id
1 'polypeptide(L)'
;MLNIVNKSPLERDSLASCLRMAAPGAILLIEDGVYGALHGTAIAAKVRDALGRFRIYALRPDLEARAVADRVQDGITVVDYDGFVDLVAEHHACQSWL
;
A
#
# COMPACT_ATOMS: atom_id res chain seq x y z
N MET A 1 10.01 -10.01 -0.24
CA MET A 1 10.09 -8.94 0.77
C MET A 1 8.75 -8.22 0.85
N LEU A 2 8.34 -7.88 2.04
CA LEU A 2 7.17 -7.05 2.28
C LEU A 2 7.62 -5.59 2.44
N ASN A 3 7.11 -4.72 1.59
CA ASN A 3 7.37 -3.29 1.66
C ASN A 3 6.21 -2.62 2.39
N ILE A 4 6.50 -1.86 3.43
CA ILE A 4 5.49 -1.18 4.24
C ILE A 4 5.62 0.33 4.02
N VAL A 5 4.53 0.95 3.59
CA VAL A 5 4.49 2.39 3.32
C VAL A 5 3.44 3.02 4.24
N ASN A 6 3.89 3.94 5.10
CA ASN A 6 3.02 4.57 6.09
C ASN A 6 2.84 6.08 5.87
N LYS A 7 3.43 6.64 4.82
CA LYS A 7 3.33 8.07 4.54
C LYS A 7 2.42 8.34 3.36
N SER A 8 1.68 9.44 3.44
CA SER A 8 0.79 9.86 2.35
C SER A 8 1.59 10.20 1.11
N PRO A 9 1.16 9.72 -0.08
CA PRO A 9 1.80 10.10 -1.34
C PRO A 9 1.63 11.59 -1.68
N LEU A 10 0.75 12.29 -0.97
CA LEU A 10 0.57 13.73 -1.12
C LEU A 10 1.64 14.53 -0.39
N GLU A 11 2.31 13.93 0.59
CA GLU A 11 3.29 14.61 1.43
C GLU A 11 4.71 14.09 1.27
N ARG A 12 4.88 12.84 0.85
CA ARG A 12 6.18 12.19 0.76
C ARG A 12 6.30 11.39 -0.53
N ASP A 13 7.52 11.20 -0.99
CA ASP A 13 7.82 10.38 -2.16
C ASP A 13 7.97 8.89 -1.83
N SER A 14 7.67 8.48 -0.60
CA SER A 14 7.94 7.12 -0.13
C SER A 14 7.30 6.06 -1.02
N LEU A 15 6.01 6.21 -1.33
CA LEU A 15 5.33 5.25 -2.20
C LEU A 15 5.88 5.29 -3.62
N ALA A 16 6.07 6.46 -4.18
CA ALA A 16 6.62 6.59 -5.54
C ALA A 16 8.02 5.99 -5.63
N SER A 17 8.86 6.19 -4.61
CA SER A 17 10.19 5.61 -4.55
C SER A 17 10.13 4.09 -4.43
N CYS A 18 9.23 3.56 -3.61
CA CYS A 18 9.02 2.13 -3.47
C CYS A 18 8.61 1.50 -4.82
N LEU A 19 7.65 2.09 -5.51
CA LEU A 19 7.19 1.59 -6.80
C LEU A 19 8.30 1.59 -7.86
N ARG A 20 9.21 2.55 -7.78
CA ARG A 20 10.31 2.69 -8.76
C ARG A 20 11.49 1.79 -8.42
N MET A 21 11.82 1.62 -7.15
CA MET A 21 13.10 1.05 -6.72
C MET A 21 13.01 -0.34 -6.13
N ALA A 22 11.86 -0.73 -5.57
CA ALA A 22 11.74 -2.03 -4.92
C ALA A 22 11.67 -3.15 -5.95
N ALA A 23 12.23 -4.31 -5.58
CA ALA A 23 12.04 -5.53 -6.37
C ALA A 23 10.57 -5.98 -6.30
N PRO A 24 10.07 -6.68 -7.33
CA PRO A 24 8.70 -7.19 -7.30
C PRO A 24 8.40 -7.99 -6.04
N GLY A 25 7.19 -7.82 -5.49
CA GLY A 25 6.79 -8.48 -4.24
C GLY A 25 5.49 -7.92 -3.72
N ALA A 26 5.42 -7.71 -2.41
CA ALA A 26 4.23 -7.20 -1.76
C ALA A 26 4.45 -5.80 -1.20
N ILE A 27 3.40 -4.99 -1.25
CA ILE A 27 3.37 -3.66 -0.63
C ILE A 27 2.14 -3.61 0.28
N LEU A 28 2.35 -3.16 1.52
CA LEU A 28 1.27 -2.94 2.47
C LEU A 28 1.21 -1.46 2.83
N LEU A 29 0.07 -0.85 2.56
CA LEU A 29 -0.19 0.56 2.86
C LEU A 29 -0.89 0.65 4.21
N ILE A 30 -0.30 1.37 5.14
CA ILE A 30 -0.85 1.57 6.49
C ILE A 30 -0.83 3.06 6.83
N GLU A 31 -1.57 3.43 7.87
CA GLU A 31 -1.63 4.82 8.33
C GLU A 31 -1.96 5.74 7.14
N ASP A 32 -1.28 6.85 6.99
CA ASP A 32 -1.50 7.77 5.86
C ASP A 32 -1.10 7.20 4.50
N GLY A 33 -0.35 6.12 4.49
CA GLY A 33 -0.03 5.40 3.26
C GLY A 33 -1.26 4.86 2.53
N VAL A 34 -2.38 4.65 3.24
CA VAL A 34 -3.61 4.15 2.62
C VAL A 34 -4.20 5.12 1.59
N TYR A 35 -3.83 6.41 1.64
CA TYR A 35 -4.23 7.34 0.59
C TYR A 35 -3.65 6.93 -0.78
N GLY A 36 -2.58 6.16 -0.80
CA GLY A 36 -2.02 5.59 -2.02
C GLY A 36 -2.87 4.50 -2.67
N ALA A 37 -3.86 3.97 -1.94
CA ALA A 37 -4.75 2.93 -2.45
C ALA A 37 -5.97 3.47 -3.20
N LEU A 38 -6.19 4.78 -3.21
CA LEU A 38 -7.45 5.35 -3.67
C LEU A 38 -7.44 5.60 -5.17
N HIS A 39 -8.61 5.38 -5.81
CA HIS A 39 -8.80 5.84 -7.19
C HIS A 39 -8.95 7.36 -7.23
N GLY A 40 -8.71 7.95 -8.38
CA GLY A 40 -8.92 9.39 -8.60
C GLY A 40 -7.82 10.29 -8.04
N THR A 41 -6.71 9.74 -7.56
CA THR A 41 -5.58 10.51 -7.06
C THR A 41 -4.49 10.63 -8.12
N ALA A 42 -3.56 11.57 -7.91
CA ALA A 42 -2.45 11.78 -8.84
C ALA A 42 -1.55 10.54 -8.99
N ILE A 43 -1.44 9.70 -7.94
CA ILE A 43 -0.59 8.51 -7.97
C ILE A 43 -1.34 7.26 -8.46
N ALA A 44 -2.66 7.33 -8.60
CA ALA A 44 -3.48 6.14 -8.89
C ALA A 44 -3.04 5.39 -10.15
N ALA A 45 -2.66 6.10 -11.20
CA ALA A 45 -2.19 5.46 -12.43
C ALA A 45 -0.89 4.70 -12.23
N LYS A 46 0.06 5.27 -11.48
CA LYS A 46 1.33 4.60 -11.17
C LYS A 46 1.11 3.35 -10.32
N VAL A 47 0.22 3.43 -9.36
CA VAL A 47 -0.13 2.30 -8.49
C VAL A 47 -0.79 1.21 -9.34
N ARG A 48 -1.73 1.56 -10.19
CA ARG A 48 -2.39 0.59 -11.07
C ARG A 48 -1.39 -0.10 -11.99
N ASP A 49 -0.47 0.64 -12.58
CA ASP A 49 0.56 0.07 -13.44
C ASP A 49 1.48 -0.89 -12.67
N ALA A 50 1.71 -0.62 -11.39
CA ALA A 50 2.56 -1.44 -10.55
C ALA A 50 1.91 -2.78 -10.15
N LEU A 51 0.62 -2.95 -10.32
CA LEU A 51 -0.09 -4.19 -9.98
C LEU A 51 0.40 -5.39 -10.82
N GLY A 52 1.08 -5.15 -11.94
CA GLY A 52 1.72 -6.21 -12.70
C GLY A 52 2.99 -6.75 -12.05
N ARG A 53 3.58 -6.03 -11.09
CA ARG A 53 4.82 -6.40 -10.42
C ARG A 53 4.66 -6.60 -8.92
N PHE A 54 3.65 -5.96 -8.33
CA PHE A 54 3.43 -5.99 -6.88
C PHE A 54 2.02 -6.46 -6.56
N ARG A 55 1.89 -7.19 -5.45
CA ARG A 55 0.62 -7.38 -4.77
C ARG A 55 0.50 -6.25 -3.77
N ILE A 56 -0.55 -5.45 -3.90
CA ILE A 56 -0.72 -4.25 -3.08
C ILE A 56 -1.90 -4.43 -2.16
N TYR A 57 -1.68 -4.17 -0.88
CA TYR A 57 -2.64 -4.31 0.20
C TYR A 57 -2.81 -2.98 0.93
N ALA A 58 -3.99 -2.76 1.47
CA ALA A 58 -4.27 -1.59 2.29
C ALA A 58 -4.98 -2.03 3.57
N LEU A 59 -4.58 -1.45 4.70
CA LEU A 59 -5.11 -1.83 6.01
C LEU A 59 -6.48 -1.20 6.23
N ARG A 60 -7.51 -2.05 6.44
CA ARG A 60 -8.90 -1.60 6.58
C ARG A 60 -9.13 -0.60 7.71
N PRO A 61 -8.64 -0.84 8.95
CA PRO A 61 -8.87 0.13 10.02
C PRO A 61 -8.35 1.53 9.68
N ASP A 62 -7.24 1.63 8.98
CA ASP A 62 -6.66 2.92 8.59
C ASP A 62 -7.46 3.59 7.48
N LEU A 63 -8.01 2.81 6.56
CA LEU A 63 -8.94 3.32 5.54
C LEU A 63 -10.23 3.85 6.18
N GLU A 64 -10.77 3.10 7.14
CA GLU A 64 -12.01 3.48 7.83
C GLU A 64 -11.81 4.72 8.69
N ALA A 65 -10.68 4.80 9.38
CA ALA A 65 -10.36 5.97 10.21
C ALA A 65 -10.30 7.25 9.38
N ARG A 66 -10.02 7.15 8.10
CA ARG A 66 -9.93 8.29 7.18
C ARG A 66 -11.16 8.43 6.28
N ALA A 67 -12.18 7.59 6.50
CA ALA A 67 -13.44 7.60 5.75
C ALA A 67 -13.24 7.42 4.24
N VAL A 68 -12.28 6.61 3.83
CA VAL A 68 -11.94 6.39 2.41
C VAL A 68 -12.02 4.93 1.98
N ALA A 69 -12.57 4.05 2.81
CA ALA A 69 -12.63 2.62 2.52
C ALA A 69 -13.43 2.30 1.24
N ASP A 70 -14.38 3.14 0.88
CA ASP A 70 -15.21 3.00 -0.32
C ASP A 70 -14.52 3.53 -1.59
N ARG A 71 -13.31 4.04 -1.49
CA ARG A 71 -12.60 4.67 -2.61
C ARG A 71 -11.36 3.91 -3.06
N VAL A 72 -11.16 2.70 -2.58
CA VAL A 72 -10.01 1.87 -2.95
C VAL A 72 -10.13 1.46 -4.41
N GLN A 73 -9.06 1.64 -5.20
CA GLN A 73 -9.09 1.25 -6.60
C GLN A 73 -9.01 -0.26 -6.77
N ASP A 74 -9.52 -0.75 -7.91
CA ASP A 74 -9.53 -2.16 -8.23
C ASP A 74 -8.12 -2.72 -8.27
N GLY A 75 -7.98 -3.98 -7.84
CA GLY A 75 -6.70 -4.68 -7.82
C GLY A 75 -5.95 -4.57 -6.50
N ILE A 76 -6.36 -3.68 -5.61
CA ILE A 76 -5.79 -3.57 -4.27
C ILE A 76 -6.63 -4.39 -3.31
N THR A 77 -5.98 -5.23 -2.50
CA THR A 77 -6.65 -6.07 -1.52
C THR A 77 -6.69 -5.35 -0.18
N VAL A 78 -7.89 -5.21 0.37
CA VAL A 78 -8.07 -4.62 1.71
C VAL A 78 -7.94 -5.73 2.74
N VAL A 79 -7.09 -5.52 3.74
CA VAL A 79 -6.85 -6.49 4.83
C VAL A 79 -7.07 -5.84 6.17
N ASP A 80 -7.43 -6.65 7.16
CA ASP A 80 -7.50 -6.24 8.56
C ASP A 80 -6.17 -6.56 9.26
N TYR A 81 -6.14 -6.43 10.61
CA TYR A 81 -4.92 -6.72 11.37
C TYR A 81 -4.49 -8.18 11.27
N ASP A 82 -5.43 -9.12 11.17
CA ASP A 82 -5.08 -10.53 10.99
C ASP A 82 -4.36 -10.74 9.65
N GLY A 83 -4.85 -10.10 8.60
CA GLY A 83 -4.18 -10.13 7.30
C GLY A 83 -2.81 -9.48 7.33
N PHE A 84 -2.64 -8.40 8.09
CA PHE A 84 -1.34 -7.78 8.31
C PHE A 84 -0.36 -8.78 8.94
N VAL A 85 -0.79 -9.44 10.01
CA VAL A 85 0.05 -10.44 10.69
C VAL A 85 0.43 -11.57 9.74
N ASP A 86 -0.52 -12.05 8.95
CA ASP A 86 -0.26 -13.10 7.98
C ASP A 86 0.78 -12.67 6.93
N LEU A 87 0.68 -11.44 6.43
CA LEU A 87 1.65 -10.92 5.46
C LEU A 87 3.05 -10.84 6.05
N VAL A 88 3.19 -10.39 7.29
CA VAL A 88 4.48 -10.34 7.96
C VAL A 88 5.05 -11.74 8.14
N ALA A 89 4.20 -12.70 8.51
CA ALA A 89 4.63 -14.09 8.72
C ALA A 89 5.05 -14.78 7.42
N GLU A 90 4.43 -14.44 6.29
CA GLU A 90 4.73 -15.04 4.98
C GLU A 90 6.05 -14.56 4.39
N HIS A 91 6.55 -13.41 4.82
CA HIS A 91 7.74 -12.79 4.24
C HIS A 91 8.90 -12.87 5.21
N HIS A 92 10.09 -13.21 4.69
CA HIS A 92 11.30 -13.32 5.51
C HIS A 92 11.86 -11.97 5.93
N ALA A 93 11.52 -10.91 5.20
CA ALA A 93 12.05 -9.58 5.45
C ALA A 93 10.99 -8.53 5.17
N CYS A 94 11.00 -7.45 5.95
CA CYS A 94 10.15 -6.30 5.77
C CYS A 94 11.02 -5.05 5.61
N GLN A 95 10.59 -4.14 4.75
CA GLN A 95 11.26 -2.85 4.59
C GLN A 95 10.23 -1.74 4.70
N SER A 96 10.49 -0.78 5.58
CA SER A 96 9.66 0.41 5.74
C SER A 96 10.18 1.53 4.85
N TRP A 97 9.28 2.21 4.18
CA TRP A 97 9.56 3.37 3.36
C TRP A 97 9.00 4.61 4.08
N LEU A 98 9.87 5.40 4.65
CA LEU A 98 9.51 6.55 5.48
C LEU A 98 9.41 7.86 4.70
#